data_ff8aaa63aed5e5eb5fb95080afa1f1bd
#
_entry.id   ff8aaa63aed5e5eb5fb95080afa1f1bd
#
_cell.length_a   1.000
_cell.length_b   1.000
_cell.length_c   1.000
_cell.angle_alpha   90.00
_cell.angle_beta   90.00
_cell.angle_gamma   90.00
#
_symmetry.space_group_name_H-M   'P 1'
#
loop_
_entity.id
_entity.type
_entity.pdbx_description
1 polymer ?
#
loop_
_entity_poly.entity_id
_entity_poly.type
_entity_poly.pdbx_seq_one_letter_code
_entity_poly.pdbx_strand_id
1 'polypeptide(L)'
;MMRRISIFGSDFERSKKIVTNGKFALTAGMPNPIHMGIINRLFTVVFCIFIFFGIMVYFLLIALPSSVGLDGEAHYLSHHAVSLFRTIGEIMRPISIVFYLTFLFGSIPVFWPKKRLSSQLWTYFPFYFSMSICAFISAFYFASAVAYDAYTLVGFWIQLVLGMVLFLWIISNSIQNLKRRLNDEKEKSIFKKVMIITVGTMVVLFPVSLVYHLMNQFPVLWYFYIFGLFLVVWFVIGAYFIAFMMNVHIFQAYYIHKYPEEYKSYLKISDREWYSKRYYKKLVKSGQLQEERM
;
A
#
# COMPACT_ATOMS: atom_id res chain seq x y z
N MET A 1 -27.77 18.03 18.30
CA MET A 1 -26.92 17.91 17.07
C MET A 1 -25.54 17.39 17.49
N MET A 2 -25.26 16.09 17.33
CA MET A 2 -23.94 15.54 17.70
C MET A 2 -22.89 16.11 16.74
N ARG A 3 -21.87 16.78 17.29
CA ARG A 3 -20.72 17.28 16.50
C ARG A 3 -20.05 16.10 15.81
N ARG A 4 -20.05 16.05 14.49
CA ARG A 4 -19.28 15.06 13.74
C ARG A 4 -17.81 15.22 14.09
N ILE A 5 -17.24 14.20 14.70
CA ILE A 5 -15.86 14.20 15.17
C ILE A 5 -14.95 13.95 13.97
N SER A 6 -13.86 14.70 13.89
CA SER A 6 -12.83 14.43 12.90
C SER A 6 -12.05 13.15 13.28
N ILE A 7 -11.53 12.43 12.30
CA ILE A 7 -10.73 11.22 12.53
C ILE A 7 -9.56 11.52 13.50
N PHE A 8 -8.89 12.64 13.32
CA PHE A 8 -7.74 13.02 14.14
C PHE A 8 -8.10 13.67 15.50
N GLY A 9 -9.34 14.11 15.67
CA GLY A 9 -9.85 14.76 16.90
C GLY A 9 -10.51 13.80 17.89
N SER A 10 -10.55 12.51 17.61
CA SER A 10 -11.20 11.53 18.47
C SER A 10 -10.46 11.35 19.81
N ASP A 11 -11.23 11.12 20.88
CA ASP A 11 -10.72 10.76 22.19
C ASP A 11 -10.27 9.29 22.26
N PHE A 12 -9.66 8.90 23.39
CA PHE A 12 -9.15 7.55 23.62
C PHE A 12 -10.27 6.50 23.54
N GLU A 13 -11.40 6.72 24.21
CA GLU A 13 -12.49 5.74 24.29
C GLU A 13 -13.06 5.40 22.92
N ARG A 14 -13.25 6.39 22.07
CA ARG A 14 -13.70 6.20 20.70
C ARG A 14 -12.64 5.55 19.81
N SER A 15 -11.39 5.92 20.02
CA SER A 15 -10.28 5.38 19.22
C SER A 15 -10.05 3.87 19.45
N LYS A 16 -10.48 3.32 20.58
CA LYS A 16 -10.48 1.87 20.85
C LYS A 16 -11.20 1.06 19.78
N LYS A 17 -12.19 1.65 19.09
CA LYS A 17 -12.92 0.99 18.00
C LYS A 17 -12.08 0.82 16.71
N ILE A 18 -11.02 1.59 16.58
CA ILE A 18 -10.07 1.48 15.47
C ILE A 18 -8.92 0.57 15.86
N VAL A 19 -8.39 0.74 17.07
CA VAL A 19 -7.31 -0.09 17.60
C VAL A 19 -7.92 -1.37 18.18
N THR A 20 -8.24 -2.32 17.33
CA THR A 20 -8.79 -3.62 17.76
C THR A 20 -7.72 -4.46 18.45
N ASN A 21 -8.16 -5.30 19.39
CA ASN A 21 -7.33 -6.19 20.22
C ASN A 21 -6.54 -7.27 19.45
N GLY A 22 -6.55 -7.26 18.15
CA GLY A 22 -5.64 -8.11 17.42
C GLY A 22 -4.22 -7.73 17.82
N LYS A 23 -3.49 -8.65 18.46
CA LYS A 23 -2.03 -8.58 18.64
C LYS A 23 -1.40 -8.41 17.25
N PHE A 24 -1.91 -7.49 16.66
CA PHE A 24 -1.43 -6.63 15.65
C PHE A 24 -1.06 -7.23 14.32
N ALA A 25 -1.87 -6.91 13.44
CA ALA A 25 -1.41 -6.56 12.11
C ALA A 25 -0.11 -5.73 12.12
N LEU A 26 0.15 -4.99 13.18
CA LEU A 26 1.37 -4.18 13.36
C LEU A 26 2.66 -4.99 13.59
N THR A 27 2.56 -6.22 14.06
CA THR A 27 3.72 -7.10 14.28
C THR A 27 3.55 -8.46 13.60
N ALA A 28 2.43 -8.71 12.95
CA ALA A 28 2.19 -9.98 12.28
C ALA A 28 3.23 -10.21 11.17
N GLY A 29 4.20 -11.03 11.45
CA GLY A 29 5.19 -11.50 10.49
C GLY A 29 6.47 -10.67 10.36
N MET A 30 6.60 -9.51 11.01
CA MET A 30 7.87 -8.78 11.04
C MET A 30 8.49 -8.80 12.44
N PRO A 31 9.79 -9.09 12.56
CA PRO A 31 10.48 -8.98 13.85
C PRO A 31 10.35 -7.54 14.34
N ASN A 32 9.94 -7.36 15.61
CA ASN A 32 9.78 -6.03 16.20
C ASN A 32 11.13 -5.29 16.19
N PRO A 33 11.30 -4.24 15.36
CA PRO A 33 12.59 -3.56 15.20
C PRO A 33 13.10 -2.94 16.49
N ILE A 34 12.22 -2.70 17.47
CA ILE A 34 12.61 -2.09 18.74
C ILE A 34 13.56 -3.01 19.56
N HIS A 35 13.48 -4.33 19.34
CA HIS A 35 14.32 -5.34 20.02
C HIS A 35 15.41 -5.93 19.10
N MET A 36 15.44 -5.55 17.85
CA MET A 36 16.42 -6.04 16.88
C MET A 36 17.85 -5.62 17.24
N GLY A 37 18.80 -6.55 17.12
CA GLY A 37 20.23 -6.24 17.25
C GLY A 37 20.74 -5.31 16.16
N ILE A 38 21.81 -4.57 16.41
CA ILE A 38 22.33 -3.57 15.46
C ILE A 38 22.78 -4.19 14.13
N ILE A 39 23.40 -5.36 14.17
CA ILE A 39 23.86 -6.09 12.98
C ILE A 39 22.67 -6.49 12.11
N ASN A 40 21.63 -7.08 12.70
CA ASN A 40 20.43 -7.47 11.96
C ASN A 40 19.71 -6.28 11.36
N ARG A 41 19.72 -5.11 12.02
CA ARG A 41 19.16 -3.87 11.45
C ARG A 41 19.94 -3.40 10.26
N LEU A 42 21.27 -3.31 10.37
CA LEU A 42 22.13 -2.92 9.26
C LEU A 42 21.97 -3.88 8.08
N PHE A 43 21.97 -5.18 8.35
CA PHE A 43 21.72 -6.18 7.31
C PHE A 43 20.37 -5.95 6.63
N THR A 44 19.28 -5.80 7.40
CA THR A 44 17.93 -5.60 6.84
C THR A 44 17.85 -4.31 6.03
N VAL A 45 18.38 -3.20 6.52
CA VAL A 45 18.32 -1.92 5.80
C VAL A 45 19.19 -1.98 4.55
N VAL A 46 20.46 -2.37 4.67
CA VAL A 46 21.41 -2.31 3.56
C VAL A 46 21.13 -3.40 2.53
N PHE A 47 21.07 -4.67 2.96
CA PHE A 47 20.96 -5.78 2.01
C PHE A 47 19.52 -6.03 1.56
N CYS A 48 18.55 -6.10 2.49
CA CYS A 48 17.18 -6.41 2.10
C CYS A 48 16.50 -5.20 1.45
N ILE A 49 16.59 -4.00 2.04
CA ILE A 49 15.83 -2.86 1.56
C ILE A 49 16.57 -2.09 0.46
N PHE A 50 17.82 -1.66 0.68
CA PHE A 50 18.52 -0.86 -0.32
C PHE A 50 18.99 -1.69 -1.52
N ILE A 51 19.64 -2.84 -1.29
CA ILE A 51 20.18 -3.64 -2.40
C ILE A 51 19.06 -4.45 -3.05
N PHE A 52 18.42 -5.37 -2.33
CA PHE A 52 17.47 -6.29 -2.96
C PHE A 52 16.18 -5.59 -3.40
N PHE A 53 15.39 -5.08 -2.47
CA PHE A 53 14.12 -4.41 -2.82
C PHE A 53 14.33 -3.06 -3.50
N GLY A 54 15.36 -2.31 -3.13
CA GLY A 54 15.66 -1.02 -3.72
C GLY A 54 15.99 -1.13 -5.21
N ILE A 55 16.87 -2.05 -5.59
CA ILE A 55 17.22 -2.29 -7.00
C ILE A 55 16.00 -2.81 -7.76
N MET A 56 15.24 -3.75 -7.18
CA MET A 56 14.03 -4.29 -7.80
C MET A 56 12.99 -3.20 -8.06
N VAL A 57 12.69 -2.37 -7.05
CA VAL A 57 11.72 -1.27 -7.18
C VAL A 57 12.23 -0.20 -8.14
N TYR A 58 13.52 0.14 -8.10
CA TYR A 58 14.13 1.05 -9.08
C TYR A 58 13.96 0.54 -10.51
N PHE A 59 14.29 -0.73 -10.73
CA PHE A 59 14.14 -1.34 -12.05
C PHE A 59 12.69 -1.26 -12.53
N LEU A 60 11.73 -1.74 -11.74
CA LEU A 60 10.33 -1.78 -12.14
C LEU A 60 9.69 -0.39 -12.32
N LEU A 61 10.12 0.59 -11.52
CA LEU A 61 9.46 1.88 -11.45
C LEU A 61 10.09 2.94 -12.37
N ILE A 62 11.40 2.87 -12.56
CA ILE A 62 12.19 3.94 -13.21
C ILE A 62 12.92 3.42 -14.44
N ALA A 63 13.65 2.31 -14.34
CA ALA A 63 14.47 1.82 -15.43
C ALA A 63 13.62 1.13 -16.53
N LEU A 64 12.71 0.24 -16.16
CA LEU A 64 11.90 -0.52 -17.09
C LEU A 64 11.08 0.36 -18.03
N PRO A 65 10.34 1.41 -17.55
CA PRO A 65 9.60 2.27 -18.47
C PRO A 65 10.46 3.00 -19.50
N SER A 66 11.72 3.30 -19.18
CA SER A 66 12.63 3.97 -20.10
C SER A 66 13.41 3.02 -21.01
N SER A 67 13.56 1.75 -20.64
CA SER A 67 14.34 0.75 -21.39
C SER A 67 13.53 -0.12 -22.35
N VAL A 68 12.23 -0.28 -22.09
CA VAL A 68 11.37 -1.12 -22.94
C VAL A 68 11.36 -0.63 -24.38
N GLY A 69 11.68 -1.54 -25.31
CA GLY A 69 11.66 -1.27 -26.75
C GLY A 69 12.81 -0.43 -27.29
N LEU A 70 13.90 -0.22 -26.52
CA LEU A 70 15.11 0.43 -27.05
C LEU A 70 15.80 -0.41 -28.12
N ASP A 71 15.79 -1.74 -27.95
CA ASP A 71 16.46 -2.68 -28.85
C ASP A 71 15.58 -3.16 -30.02
N GLY A 72 14.43 -2.52 -30.26
CA GLY A 72 13.51 -2.87 -31.35
C GLY A 72 12.72 -4.17 -31.15
N GLU A 73 12.96 -4.90 -30.09
CA GLU A 73 12.45 -6.25 -29.86
C GLU A 73 11.42 -6.29 -28.73
N ALA A 74 10.32 -5.58 -28.88
CA ALA A 74 9.13 -5.90 -28.10
C ALA A 74 8.38 -7.06 -28.79
N HIS A 75 8.87 -8.30 -28.66
CA HIS A 75 8.27 -9.47 -29.28
C HIS A 75 6.82 -9.76 -28.87
N TYR A 76 6.33 -9.11 -27.81
CA TYR A 76 5.06 -9.43 -27.16
C TYR A 76 4.07 -8.27 -27.06
N LEU A 77 4.47 -7.03 -27.36
CA LEU A 77 3.63 -5.84 -27.32
C LEU A 77 3.74 -5.08 -28.65
N SER A 78 2.65 -4.45 -29.08
CA SER A 78 2.69 -3.58 -30.25
C SER A 78 3.58 -2.35 -30.03
N HIS A 79 4.09 -1.76 -31.09
CA HIS A 79 4.86 -0.51 -31.03
C HIS A 79 4.06 0.63 -30.36
N HIS A 80 2.74 0.66 -30.54
CA HIS A 80 1.86 1.63 -29.90
C HIS A 80 1.76 1.41 -28.39
N ALA A 81 1.64 0.15 -27.93
CA ALA A 81 1.60 -0.17 -26.52
C ALA A 81 2.94 0.14 -25.82
N VAL A 82 4.06 -0.15 -26.48
CA VAL A 82 5.41 0.21 -26.01
C VAL A 82 5.56 1.74 -25.92
N SER A 83 5.11 2.48 -26.93
CA SER A 83 5.14 3.94 -26.94
C SER A 83 4.28 4.50 -25.79
N LEU A 84 3.08 3.96 -25.55
CA LEU A 84 2.21 4.35 -24.45
C LEU A 84 2.89 4.07 -23.09
N PHE A 85 3.48 2.89 -22.93
CA PHE A 85 4.18 2.51 -21.72
C PHE A 85 5.33 3.48 -21.38
N ARG A 86 6.14 3.84 -22.38
CA ARG A 86 7.22 4.82 -22.22
C ARG A 86 6.69 6.21 -21.88
N THR A 87 5.67 6.67 -22.62
CA THR A 87 5.07 7.99 -22.38
C THR A 87 4.49 8.11 -20.95
N ILE A 88 3.74 7.09 -20.50
CA ILE A 88 3.23 7.05 -19.12
C ILE A 88 4.40 7.02 -18.13
N GLY A 89 5.42 6.21 -18.39
CA GLY A 89 6.62 6.11 -17.57
C GLY A 89 7.35 7.44 -17.42
N GLU A 90 7.52 8.17 -18.51
CA GLU A 90 8.15 9.51 -18.50
C GLU A 90 7.33 10.54 -17.73
N ILE A 91 6.01 10.59 -17.96
CA ILE A 91 5.10 11.49 -17.24
C ILE A 91 5.10 11.19 -15.74
N MET A 92 5.09 9.92 -15.37
CA MET A 92 5.04 9.49 -13.96
C MET A 92 6.42 9.46 -13.28
N ARG A 93 7.51 9.59 -14.04
CA ARG A 93 8.89 9.48 -13.52
C ARG A 93 9.20 10.38 -12.33
N PRO A 94 8.84 11.68 -12.31
CA PRO A 94 9.12 12.54 -11.14
C PRO A 94 8.41 12.04 -9.88
N ILE A 95 7.13 11.62 -10.02
CA ILE A 95 6.33 11.09 -8.93
C ILE A 95 6.93 9.76 -8.45
N SER A 96 7.32 8.89 -9.38
CA SER A 96 7.96 7.60 -9.10
C SER A 96 9.25 7.77 -8.30
N ILE A 97 10.09 8.74 -8.67
CA ILE A 97 11.34 9.04 -7.95
C ILE A 97 11.04 9.50 -6.51
N VAL A 98 10.07 10.38 -6.31
CA VAL A 98 9.70 10.86 -4.97
C VAL A 98 9.24 9.69 -4.08
N PHE A 99 8.36 8.81 -4.57
CA PHE A 99 7.90 7.66 -3.80
C PHE A 99 9.00 6.63 -3.58
N TYR A 100 9.86 6.40 -4.57
CA TYR A 100 11.02 5.53 -4.45
C TYR A 100 11.99 6.01 -3.37
N LEU A 101 12.36 7.29 -3.38
CA LEU A 101 13.22 7.87 -2.36
C LEU A 101 12.55 7.86 -0.97
N THR A 102 11.25 8.13 -0.90
CA THR A 102 10.48 8.03 0.34
C THR A 102 10.44 6.59 0.86
N PHE A 103 10.35 5.59 -0.01
CA PHE A 103 10.45 4.18 0.34
C PHE A 103 11.84 3.84 0.92
N LEU A 104 12.91 4.20 0.22
CA LEU A 104 14.27 3.93 0.67
C LEU A 104 14.59 4.63 2.00
N PHE A 105 14.46 5.94 2.03
CA PHE A 105 14.81 6.72 3.23
C PHE A 105 13.80 6.57 4.36
N GLY A 106 12.53 6.31 4.06
CA GLY A 106 11.50 5.98 5.04
C GLY A 106 11.76 4.67 5.78
N SER A 107 12.56 3.76 5.21
CA SER A 107 12.97 2.53 5.89
C SER A 107 13.93 2.78 7.05
N ILE A 108 14.79 3.79 6.97
CA ILE A 108 15.78 4.09 8.00
C ILE A 108 15.13 4.34 9.37
N PRO A 109 14.14 5.24 9.52
CA PRO A 109 13.46 5.44 10.79
C PRO A 109 12.75 4.20 11.33
N VAL A 110 12.27 3.32 10.44
CA VAL A 110 11.60 2.06 10.82
C VAL A 110 12.56 1.15 11.56
N PHE A 111 13.79 1.00 11.08
CA PHE A 111 14.80 0.11 11.68
C PHE A 111 15.68 0.82 12.73
N TRP A 112 15.54 2.14 12.88
CA TRP A 112 16.22 2.86 13.95
C TRP A 112 15.44 2.79 15.25
N PRO A 113 16.05 2.31 16.35
CA PRO A 113 15.31 2.05 17.61
C PRO A 113 14.80 3.35 18.22
N LYS A 114 13.51 3.44 18.41
CA LYS A 114 12.88 4.48 19.20
C LYS A 114 12.87 4.06 20.68
N LYS A 115 12.58 5.02 21.56
CA LYS A 115 12.48 4.75 23.00
C LYS A 115 11.27 3.87 23.33
N ARG A 116 10.14 4.09 22.65
CA ARG A 116 8.83 3.46 22.90
C ARG A 116 8.28 2.83 21.63
N LEU A 117 7.51 1.74 21.79
CA LEU A 117 6.82 1.06 20.70
C LEU A 117 5.87 2.01 19.95
N SER A 118 5.11 2.87 20.67
CA SER A 118 4.21 3.83 20.04
C SER A 118 4.91 4.76 19.02
N SER A 119 6.10 5.25 19.37
CA SER A 119 6.90 6.07 18.46
C SER A 119 7.52 5.26 17.32
N GLN A 120 7.81 3.98 17.55
CA GLN A 120 8.31 3.07 16.51
C GLN A 120 7.22 2.80 15.48
N LEU A 121 5.99 2.52 15.90
CA LEU A 121 4.86 2.26 15.02
C LEU A 121 4.56 3.43 14.08
N TRP A 122 4.69 4.65 14.56
CA TRP A 122 4.47 5.85 13.73
C TRP A 122 5.48 5.98 12.58
N THR A 123 6.70 5.46 12.74
CA THR A 123 7.71 5.49 11.67
C THR A 123 7.40 4.56 10.49
N TYR A 124 6.50 3.59 10.66
CA TYR A 124 6.07 2.71 9.57
C TYR A 124 5.21 3.40 8.50
N PHE A 125 4.57 4.52 8.85
CA PHE A 125 3.65 5.20 7.95
C PHE A 125 4.28 5.57 6.60
N PRO A 126 5.36 6.40 6.53
CA PRO A 126 5.93 6.80 5.27
C PRO A 126 6.48 5.61 4.47
N PHE A 127 7.02 4.60 5.15
CA PHE A 127 7.56 3.40 4.52
C PHE A 127 6.46 2.55 3.85
N TYR A 128 5.42 2.16 4.58
CA TYR A 128 4.35 1.35 4.00
C TYR A 128 3.53 2.09 2.95
N PHE A 129 3.30 3.38 3.16
CA PHE A 129 2.58 4.20 2.21
C PHE A 129 3.34 4.31 0.88
N SER A 130 4.62 4.65 0.93
CA SER A 130 5.44 4.75 -0.29
C SER A 130 5.63 3.40 -0.97
N MET A 131 5.84 2.32 -0.23
CA MET A 131 5.92 0.96 -0.78
C MET A 131 4.64 0.58 -1.53
N SER A 132 3.47 0.89 -0.95
CA SER A 132 2.17 0.62 -1.58
C SER A 132 2.00 1.39 -2.89
N ILE A 133 2.39 2.67 -2.91
CA ILE A 133 2.32 3.50 -4.12
C ILE A 133 3.32 3.02 -5.17
N CYS A 134 4.55 2.66 -4.78
CA CYS A 134 5.52 2.10 -5.72
C CYS A 134 5.01 0.82 -6.38
N ALA A 135 4.46 -0.10 -5.60
CA ALA A 135 3.88 -1.34 -6.12
C ALA A 135 2.70 -1.06 -7.06
N PHE A 136 1.82 -0.12 -6.69
CA PHE A 136 0.69 0.27 -7.53
C PHE A 136 1.14 0.87 -8.85
N ILE A 137 2.09 1.81 -8.85
CA ILE A 137 2.60 2.46 -10.08
C ILE A 137 3.27 1.43 -10.99
N SER A 138 4.10 0.52 -10.45
CA SER A 138 4.76 -0.52 -11.24
C SER A 138 3.75 -1.44 -11.93
N ALA A 139 2.72 -1.87 -11.19
CA ALA A 139 1.64 -2.68 -11.76
C ALA A 139 0.82 -1.91 -12.80
N PHE A 140 0.59 -0.62 -12.57
CA PHE A 140 -0.15 0.26 -13.48
C PHE A 140 0.54 0.41 -14.83
N TYR A 141 1.86 0.58 -14.88
CA TYR A 141 2.60 0.65 -16.14
C TYR A 141 2.36 -0.59 -17.01
N PHE A 142 2.58 -1.76 -16.44
CA PHE A 142 2.43 -3.02 -17.13
C PHE A 142 0.98 -3.26 -17.58
N ALA A 143 0.02 -3.11 -16.66
CA ALA A 143 -1.39 -3.30 -16.95
C ALA A 143 -1.91 -2.32 -18.01
N SER A 144 -1.39 -1.10 -18.05
CA SER A 144 -1.77 -0.09 -19.06
C SER A 144 -1.35 -0.48 -20.47
N ALA A 145 -0.10 -0.93 -20.65
CA ALA A 145 0.39 -1.36 -21.95
C ALA A 145 -0.37 -2.57 -22.49
N VAL A 146 -0.59 -3.57 -21.62
CA VAL A 146 -1.34 -4.78 -21.98
C VAL A 146 -2.82 -4.48 -22.24
N ALA A 147 -3.44 -3.58 -21.47
CA ALA A 147 -4.83 -3.18 -21.72
C ALA A 147 -5.00 -2.44 -23.05
N TYR A 148 -4.01 -1.64 -23.42
CA TYR A 148 -4.01 -0.97 -24.72
C TYR A 148 -3.97 -1.97 -25.88
N ASP A 149 -3.07 -2.96 -25.84
CA ASP A 149 -2.97 -3.99 -26.87
C ASP A 149 -4.21 -4.89 -26.94
N ALA A 150 -4.71 -5.31 -25.76
CA ALA A 150 -5.86 -6.21 -25.68
C ALA A 150 -7.17 -5.54 -26.10
N TYR A 151 -7.38 -4.26 -25.79
CA TYR A 151 -8.68 -3.59 -25.90
C TYR A 151 -8.67 -2.32 -26.74
N THR A 152 -7.59 -2.04 -27.43
CA THR A 152 -7.39 -0.79 -28.19
C THR A 152 -7.43 0.47 -27.32
N LEU A 153 -7.24 1.63 -27.94
CA LEU A 153 -7.27 2.92 -27.27
C LEU A 153 -8.61 3.17 -26.52
N VAL A 154 -9.73 2.79 -27.13
CA VAL A 154 -11.05 3.01 -26.54
C VAL A 154 -11.25 2.15 -25.30
N GLY A 155 -10.95 0.87 -25.39
CA GLY A 155 -11.07 -0.05 -24.22
C GLY A 155 -10.08 0.31 -23.10
N PHE A 156 -8.89 0.78 -23.44
CA PHE A 156 -7.94 1.32 -22.46
C PHE A 156 -8.52 2.52 -21.70
N TRP A 157 -9.07 3.53 -22.38
CA TRP A 157 -9.64 4.71 -21.73
C TRP A 157 -10.86 4.38 -20.87
N ILE A 158 -11.73 3.46 -21.33
CA ILE A 158 -12.86 2.98 -20.53
C ILE A 158 -12.36 2.36 -19.22
N GLN A 159 -11.38 1.48 -19.28
CA GLN A 159 -10.82 0.83 -18.11
C GLN A 159 -10.10 1.82 -17.19
N LEU A 160 -9.36 2.78 -17.74
CA LEU A 160 -8.65 3.80 -16.97
C LEU A 160 -9.62 4.69 -16.19
N VAL A 161 -10.61 5.25 -16.85
CA VAL A 161 -11.59 6.15 -16.22
C VAL A 161 -12.41 5.41 -15.17
N LEU A 162 -12.93 4.24 -15.53
CA LEU A 162 -13.73 3.43 -14.60
C LEU A 162 -12.90 2.93 -13.40
N GLY A 163 -11.68 2.47 -13.65
CA GLY A 163 -10.74 2.06 -12.61
C GLY A 163 -10.45 3.20 -11.62
N MET A 164 -10.20 4.39 -12.14
CA MET A 164 -9.94 5.59 -11.31
C MET A 164 -11.16 5.98 -10.48
N VAL A 165 -12.37 5.93 -11.06
CA VAL A 165 -13.63 6.20 -10.34
C VAL A 165 -13.83 5.18 -9.22
N LEU A 166 -13.65 3.89 -9.51
CA LEU A 166 -13.76 2.82 -8.50
C LEU A 166 -12.70 2.97 -7.40
N PHE A 167 -11.46 3.29 -7.76
CA PHE A 167 -10.38 3.55 -6.81
C PHE A 167 -10.76 4.66 -5.82
N LEU A 168 -11.16 5.82 -6.31
CA LEU A 168 -11.57 6.96 -5.48
C LEU A 168 -12.79 6.62 -4.63
N TRP A 169 -13.75 5.88 -5.17
CA TRP A 169 -14.93 5.46 -4.44
C TRP A 169 -14.60 4.52 -3.27
N ILE A 170 -13.72 3.52 -3.49
CA ILE A 170 -13.26 2.59 -2.45
C ILE A 170 -12.54 3.35 -1.33
N ILE A 171 -11.58 4.22 -1.68
CA ILE A 171 -10.84 5.02 -0.69
C ILE A 171 -11.78 5.93 0.10
N SER A 172 -12.67 6.65 -0.59
CA SER A 172 -13.67 7.52 0.05
C SER A 172 -14.58 6.75 1.01
N ASN A 173 -15.09 5.58 0.58
CA ASN A 173 -15.91 4.73 1.43
C ASN A 173 -15.14 4.19 2.65
N SER A 174 -13.87 3.83 2.48
CA SER A 174 -13.01 3.40 3.58
C SER A 174 -12.84 4.49 4.64
N ILE A 175 -12.55 5.73 4.21
CA ILE A 175 -12.45 6.89 5.11
C ILE A 175 -13.80 7.18 5.80
N GLN A 176 -14.91 7.08 5.07
CA GLN A 176 -16.24 7.26 5.65
C GLN A 176 -16.59 6.18 6.67
N ASN A 177 -16.24 4.92 6.40
CA ASN A 177 -16.46 3.81 7.33
C ASN A 177 -15.63 3.98 8.60
N LEU A 178 -14.40 4.50 8.49
CA LEU A 178 -13.59 4.85 9.65
C LEU A 178 -14.29 5.92 10.52
N LYS A 179 -14.84 6.97 9.89
CA LYS A 179 -15.62 8.00 10.60
C LYS A 179 -16.88 7.43 11.24
N ARG A 180 -17.60 6.53 10.56
CA ARG A 180 -18.77 5.84 11.09
C ARG A 180 -18.43 5.00 12.31
N ARG A 181 -17.33 4.22 12.23
CA ARG A 181 -16.85 3.42 13.35
C ARG A 181 -16.57 4.27 14.59
N LEU A 182 -15.97 5.44 14.43
CA LEU A 182 -15.73 6.39 15.52
C LEU A 182 -17.02 6.97 16.11
N ASN A 183 -18.08 7.09 15.32
CA ASN A 183 -19.37 7.67 15.73
C ASN A 183 -20.45 6.63 16.08
N ASP A 184 -20.09 5.35 16.24
CA ASP A 184 -21.02 4.23 16.48
C ASP A 184 -22.06 4.00 15.39
N GLU A 185 -21.76 4.44 14.17
CA GLU A 185 -22.63 4.20 13.03
C GLU A 185 -22.23 2.90 12.33
N LYS A 186 -23.25 2.23 11.70
CA LYS A 186 -22.97 1.03 10.89
C LYS A 186 -22.10 1.33 9.68
N GLU A 187 -21.08 0.51 9.46
CA GLU A 187 -20.28 0.54 8.26
C GLU A 187 -21.10 0.18 7.02
N LYS A 188 -20.79 0.80 5.89
CA LYS A 188 -21.41 0.49 4.60
C LYS A 188 -20.40 -0.23 3.69
N SER A 189 -20.67 -1.49 3.40
CA SER A 189 -19.90 -2.25 2.43
C SER A 189 -20.36 -1.91 1.01
N ILE A 190 -19.40 -1.50 0.18
CA ILE A 190 -19.61 -1.32 -1.26
C ILE A 190 -19.05 -2.47 -2.08
N PHE A 191 -18.45 -3.47 -1.43
CA PHE A 191 -17.72 -4.57 -2.06
C PHE A 191 -18.55 -5.26 -3.16
N LYS A 192 -19.78 -5.66 -2.86
CA LYS A 192 -20.67 -6.31 -3.85
C LYS A 192 -20.90 -5.42 -5.08
N LYS A 193 -21.14 -4.12 -4.89
CA LYS A 193 -21.35 -3.18 -6.00
C LYS A 193 -20.08 -3.02 -6.85
N VAL A 194 -18.93 -2.87 -6.22
CA VAL A 194 -17.62 -2.78 -6.91
C VAL A 194 -17.38 -4.04 -7.71
N MET A 195 -17.60 -5.23 -7.13
CA MET A 195 -17.41 -6.50 -7.83
C MET A 195 -18.35 -6.66 -9.03
N ILE A 196 -19.62 -6.29 -8.89
CA ILE A 196 -20.58 -6.33 -10.01
C ILE A 196 -20.12 -5.43 -11.16
N ILE A 197 -19.68 -4.20 -10.86
CA ILE A 197 -19.20 -3.27 -11.89
C ILE A 197 -17.93 -3.81 -12.55
N THR A 198 -16.97 -4.29 -11.76
CA THR A 198 -15.69 -4.82 -12.26
C THR A 198 -15.91 -6.02 -13.18
N VAL A 199 -16.68 -7.03 -12.71
CA VAL A 199 -16.99 -8.23 -13.50
C VAL A 199 -17.86 -7.88 -14.72
N GLY A 200 -18.85 -7.00 -14.57
CA GLY A 200 -19.67 -6.53 -15.69
C GLY A 200 -18.84 -5.86 -16.78
N THR A 201 -17.85 -5.04 -16.40
CA THR A 201 -16.92 -4.44 -17.36
C THR A 201 -16.12 -5.50 -18.11
N MET A 202 -15.62 -6.53 -17.41
CA MET A 202 -14.89 -7.63 -18.02
C MET A 202 -15.78 -8.41 -19.03
N VAL A 203 -17.00 -8.75 -18.61
CA VAL A 203 -17.95 -9.51 -19.46
C VAL A 203 -18.30 -8.75 -20.74
N VAL A 204 -18.37 -7.42 -20.68
CA VAL A 204 -18.67 -6.59 -21.87
C VAL A 204 -17.43 -6.38 -22.74
N LEU A 205 -16.28 -6.05 -22.15
CA LEU A 205 -15.09 -5.72 -22.94
C LEU A 205 -14.43 -6.94 -23.58
N PHE A 206 -14.47 -8.10 -22.93
CA PHE A 206 -13.81 -9.29 -23.45
C PHE A 206 -14.35 -9.76 -24.83
N PRO A 207 -15.65 -9.95 -25.04
CA PRO A 207 -16.17 -10.32 -26.36
C PRO A 207 -15.89 -9.27 -27.43
N VAL A 208 -16.00 -7.98 -27.10
CA VAL A 208 -15.72 -6.89 -28.03
C VAL A 208 -14.28 -6.93 -28.48
N SER A 209 -13.35 -7.10 -27.57
CA SER A 209 -11.93 -7.24 -27.87
C SER A 209 -11.64 -8.49 -28.69
N LEU A 210 -12.23 -9.63 -28.33
CA LEU A 210 -12.05 -10.90 -29.06
C LEU A 210 -12.50 -10.76 -30.52
N VAL A 211 -13.69 -10.20 -30.77
CA VAL A 211 -14.22 -9.97 -32.12
C VAL A 211 -13.29 -9.04 -32.90
N TYR A 212 -12.83 -7.93 -32.28
CA TYR A 212 -11.93 -7.00 -32.93
C TYR A 212 -10.63 -7.68 -33.39
N HIS A 213 -9.99 -8.49 -32.54
CA HIS A 213 -8.73 -9.18 -32.88
C HIS A 213 -8.92 -10.28 -33.94
N LEU A 214 -10.04 -11.02 -33.88
CA LEU A 214 -10.36 -12.00 -34.92
C LEU A 214 -10.58 -11.36 -36.30
N MET A 215 -11.23 -10.20 -36.33
CA MET A 215 -11.45 -9.48 -37.59
C MET A 215 -10.17 -8.87 -38.19
N ASN A 216 -9.23 -8.45 -37.35
CA ASN A 216 -8.01 -7.79 -37.78
C ASN A 216 -6.79 -8.72 -37.88
N GLN A 217 -6.98 -10.03 -37.62
CA GLN A 217 -5.93 -11.06 -37.68
C GLN A 217 -4.66 -10.74 -36.87
N PHE A 218 -4.82 -9.98 -35.78
CA PHE A 218 -3.71 -9.70 -34.87
C PHE A 218 -3.41 -10.95 -34.01
N PRO A 219 -2.16 -11.45 -33.98
CA PRO A 219 -1.75 -12.55 -33.13
C PRO A 219 -1.63 -12.06 -31.69
N VAL A 220 -2.76 -11.88 -31.01
CA VAL A 220 -2.73 -11.57 -29.58
C VAL A 220 -2.72 -12.87 -28.81
N LEU A 221 -1.67 -13.07 -28.04
CA LEU A 221 -1.55 -14.22 -27.17
C LEU A 221 -2.66 -14.16 -26.12
N TRP A 222 -3.39 -15.25 -25.91
CA TRP A 222 -4.58 -15.32 -25.04
C TRP A 222 -4.35 -14.76 -23.63
N TYR A 223 -3.13 -14.87 -23.10
CA TYR A 223 -2.79 -14.33 -21.79
C TYR A 223 -2.82 -12.80 -21.72
N PHE A 224 -2.68 -12.08 -22.83
CA PHE A 224 -2.85 -10.62 -22.84
C PHE A 224 -4.29 -10.22 -22.55
N TYR A 225 -5.27 -11.02 -22.94
CA TYR A 225 -6.66 -10.75 -22.57
C TYR A 225 -6.84 -10.84 -21.06
N ILE A 226 -6.22 -11.83 -20.41
CA ILE A 226 -6.26 -11.97 -18.96
C ILE A 226 -5.59 -10.77 -18.29
N PHE A 227 -4.39 -10.40 -18.71
CA PHE A 227 -3.68 -9.26 -18.15
C PHE A 227 -4.33 -7.91 -18.52
N GLY A 228 -4.86 -7.74 -19.70
CA GLY A 228 -5.58 -6.53 -20.13
C GLY A 228 -6.88 -6.29 -19.36
N LEU A 229 -7.59 -7.36 -18.95
CA LEU A 229 -8.70 -7.26 -18.01
C LEU A 229 -8.29 -6.67 -16.66
N PHE A 230 -7.02 -6.80 -16.30
CA PHE A 230 -6.52 -6.42 -14.99
C PHE A 230 -6.38 -4.91 -14.77
N LEU A 231 -6.50 -4.02 -15.76
CA LEU A 231 -6.34 -2.59 -15.48
C LEU A 231 -7.39 -2.11 -14.47
N VAL A 232 -8.67 -2.37 -14.67
CA VAL A 232 -9.72 -2.05 -13.69
C VAL A 232 -9.52 -2.84 -12.38
N VAL A 233 -9.15 -4.11 -12.49
CA VAL A 233 -8.90 -4.98 -11.33
C VAL A 233 -7.72 -4.46 -10.52
N TRP A 234 -6.64 -4.02 -11.16
CA TRP A 234 -5.49 -3.42 -10.47
C TRP A 234 -5.87 -2.17 -9.69
N PHE A 235 -6.71 -1.29 -10.26
CA PHE A 235 -7.25 -0.15 -9.52
C PHE A 235 -8.05 -0.59 -8.28
N VAL A 236 -8.88 -1.61 -8.41
CA VAL A 236 -9.70 -2.15 -7.31
C VAL A 236 -8.82 -2.79 -6.24
N ILE A 237 -7.89 -3.68 -6.64
CA ILE A 237 -6.94 -4.32 -5.71
C ILE A 237 -6.08 -3.26 -5.01
N GLY A 238 -5.52 -2.32 -5.76
CA GLY A 238 -4.70 -1.24 -5.21
C GLY A 238 -5.47 -0.37 -4.23
N ALA A 239 -6.71 -0.02 -4.53
CA ALA A 239 -7.58 0.75 -3.64
C ALA A 239 -7.88 0.01 -2.33
N TYR A 240 -8.25 -1.28 -2.39
CA TYR A 240 -8.47 -2.08 -1.19
C TYR A 240 -7.19 -2.29 -0.38
N PHE A 241 -6.05 -2.49 -1.04
CA PHE A 241 -4.77 -2.61 -0.38
C PHE A 241 -4.38 -1.32 0.36
N ILE A 242 -4.51 -0.16 -0.30
CA ILE A 242 -4.26 1.15 0.33
C ILE A 242 -5.25 1.40 1.48
N ALA A 243 -6.54 1.11 1.27
CA ALA A 243 -7.55 1.22 2.32
C ALA A 243 -7.24 0.33 3.54
N PHE A 244 -6.79 -0.90 3.29
CA PHE A 244 -6.32 -1.82 4.34
C PHE A 244 -5.12 -1.24 5.09
N MET A 245 -4.09 -0.79 4.38
CA MET A 245 -2.89 -0.19 4.98
C MET A 245 -3.23 1.06 5.81
N MET A 246 -4.12 1.92 5.32
CA MET A 246 -4.60 3.07 6.06
C MET A 246 -5.28 2.67 7.38
N ASN A 247 -6.22 1.72 7.33
CA ASN A 247 -6.99 1.33 8.51
C ASN A 247 -6.15 0.57 9.53
N VAL A 248 -5.35 -0.39 9.08
CA VAL A 248 -4.63 -1.31 9.96
C VAL A 248 -3.31 -0.74 10.46
N HIS A 249 -2.57 -0.02 9.64
CA HIS A 249 -1.25 0.48 10.03
C HIS A 249 -1.25 1.96 10.40
N ILE A 250 -1.84 2.83 9.57
CA ILE A 250 -1.71 4.28 9.75
C ILE A 250 -2.54 4.76 10.93
N PHE A 251 -3.84 4.51 10.92
CA PHE A 251 -4.73 5.06 11.95
C PHE A 251 -4.54 4.38 13.31
N GLN A 252 -4.21 3.08 13.35
CA GLN A 252 -3.87 2.43 14.61
C GLN A 252 -2.57 3.00 15.18
N ALA A 253 -1.51 3.11 14.37
CA ALA A 253 -0.25 3.71 14.82
C ALA A 253 -0.43 5.16 15.29
N TYR A 254 -1.25 5.95 14.60
CA TYR A 254 -1.58 7.31 15.00
C TYR A 254 -2.18 7.36 16.40
N TYR A 255 -3.21 6.55 16.69
CA TYR A 255 -3.87 6.59 17.98
C TYR A 255 -3.01 6.02 19.10
N ILE A 256 -2.25 4.95 18.85
CA ILE A 256 -1.29 4.41 19.83
C ILE A 256 -0.20 5.45 20.13
N HIS A 257 0.20 6.25 19.15
CA HIS A 257 1.15 7.34 19.36
C HIS A 257 0.54 8.53 20.12
N LYS A 258 -0.73 8.84 19.87
CA LYS A 258 -1.47 9.93 20.50
C LYS A 258 -1.78 9.66 21.97
N TYR A 259 -2.08 8.40 22.34
CA TYR A 259 -2.47 7.94 23.67
C TYR A 259 -1.59 6.78 24.14
N PRO A 260 -0.27 6.99 24.32
CA PRO A 260 0.68 5.90 24.48
C PRO A 260 0.49 5.11 25.79
N GLU A 261 0.25 5.76 26.91
CA GLU A 261 0.14 5.08 28.21
C GLU A 261 -1.23 4.37 28.36
N GLU A 262 -2.29 4.99 27.85
CA GLU A 262 -3.62 4.40 27.82
C GLU A 262 -3.66 3.15 26.96
N TYR A 263 -3.03 3.18 25.76
CA TYR A 263 -2.96 2.00 24.91
C TYR A 263 -2.04 0.93 25.45
N LYS A 264 -0.95 1.28 26.10
CA LYS A 264 -0.10 0.30 26.77
C LYS A 264 -0.91 -0.52 27.79
N SER A 265 -1.69 0.17 28.64
CA SER A 265 -2.56 -0.47 29.64
C SER A 265 -3.69 -1.27 28.99
N TYR A 266 -4.40 -0.68 28.01
CA TYR A 266 -5.53 -1.30 27.32
C TYR A 266 -5.13 -2.59 26.59
N LEU A 267 -3.97 -2.58 25.93
CA LEU A 267 -3.45 -3.71 25.17
C LEU A 267 -2.67 -4.70 26.03
N LYS A 268 -2.52 -4.39 27.33
CA LYS A 268 -1.78 -5.21 28.31
C LYS A 268 -0.36 -5.56 27.84
N ILE A 269 0.33 -4.57 27.23
CA ILE A 269 1.70 -4.74 26.76
C ILE A 269 2.65 -4.57 27.94
N SER A 270 3.54 -5.53 28.15
CA SER A 270 4.55 -5.47 29.21
C SER A 270 5.53 -4.30 29.01
N ASP A 271 6.12 -3.81 30.09
CA ASP A 271 7.14 -2.75 30.03
C ASP A 271 8.31 -3.15 29.13
N ARG A 272 8.70 -4.41 29.18
CA ARG A 272 9.79 -4.96 28.40
C ARG A 272 9.50 -4.96 26.89
N GLU A 273 8.25 -5.16 26.50
CA GLU A 273 7.82 -5.10 25.08
C GLU A 273 7.57 -3.67 24.61
N TRP A 274 7.13 -2.78 25.54
CA TRP A 274 6.80 -1.40 25.22
C TRP A 274 8.01 -0.51 25.00
N TYR A 275 9.08 -0.75 25.76
CA TYR A 275 10.31 0.05 25.71
C TYR A 275 11.43 -0.66 24.97
N SER A 276 12.27 0.10 24.29
CA SER A 276 13.50 -0.47 23.70
C SER A 276 14.43 -0.99 24.81
N LYS A 277 15.17 -2.06 24.55
CA LYS A 277 16.05 -2.73 25.50
C LYS A 277 16.99 -1.76 26.25
N ARG A 278 17.55 -0.77 25.53
CA ARG A 278 18.40 0.26 26.13
C ARG A 278 17.63 1.20 27.06
N TYR A 279 16.45 1.64 26.62
CA TYR A 279 15.63 2.57 27.39
C TYR A 279 14.99 1.89 28.62
N TYR A 280 14.51 0.66 28.48
CA TYR A 280 14.03 -0.17 29.57
C TYR A 280 15.08 -0.29 30.69
N LYS A 281 16.32 -0.72 30.35
CA LYS A 281 17.42 -0.80 31.31
C LYS A 281 17.73 0.53 32.01
N LYS A 282 17.57 1.66 31.31
CA LYS A 282 17.73 2.99 31.91
C LYS A 282 16.63 3.27 32.94
N LEU A 283 15.38 2.96 32.64
CA LEU A 283 14.23 3.17 33.54
C LEU A 283 14.32 2.29 34.78
N VAL A 284 14.73 1.03 34.65
CA VAL A 284 14.98 0.15 35.81
C VAL A 284 16.11 0.69 36.68
N LYS A 285 17.24 1.10 36.10
CA LYS A 285 18.36 1.69 36.84
C LYS A 285 18.01 2.99 37.58
N SER A 286 17.07 3.78 37.02
CA SER A 286 16.60 5.02 37.65
C SER A 286 15.49 4.79 38.69
N GLY A 287 15.08 3.55 38.95
CA GLY A 287 14.00 3.21 39.89
C GLY A 287 12.61 3.57 39.40
N GLN A 288 12.45 3.97 38.14
CA GLN A 288 11.15 4.32 37.53
C GLN A 288 10.32 3.10 37.15
N LEU A 289 10.94 1.95 36.99
CA LEU A 289 10.30 0.67 36.71
C LEU A 289 10.90 -0.41 37.63
N GLN A 290 10.04 -1.31 38.07
CA GLN A 290 10.49 -2.54 38.74
C GLN A 290 10.95 -3.54 37.69
N GLU A 291 12.02 -4.25 37.98
CA GLU A 291 12.49 -5.31 37.08
C GLU A 291 11.46 -6.45 37.04
N GLU A 292 10.84 -6.67 35.88
CA GLU A 292 9.93 -7.81 35.70
C GLU A 292 10.76 -9.11 35.84
N ARG A 293 10.53 -9.85 36.92
CA ARG A 293 11.13 -11.20 37.13
C ARG A 293 10.64 -12.12 36.01
N MET A 294 11.58 -12.82 35.38
CA MET A 294 11.29 -13.86 34.37
C MET A 294 10.62 -15.07 35.01
#